data_0eb3a1f5c420521a65e2d31e8657ee26
#
_entry.id   0eb3a1f5c420521a65e2d31e8657ee26
#
_cell.length_a   1.000
_cell.length_b   1.000
_cell.length_c   1.000
_cell.angle_alpha   90.00
_cell.angle_beta   90.00
_cell.angle_gamma   90.00
#
_symmetry.space_group_name_H-M   'P 1'
#
loop_
_entity.id
_entity.type
_entity.pdbx_description
1 polymer ?
#
loop_
_entity_poly.entity_id
_entity_poly.type
_entity_poly.pdbx_seq_one_letter_code
_entity_poly.pdbx_strand_id
1 'polypeptide(L)'
;MQRTERDPHPDASEREALSRRDLLAAAAAAVAAGSCGASGDDLAAAAAEASAAEPDAPAGMRYRTLGRTGVRVSEIGFGGVPIDDPEVLLYAAERGVNYVDTSPCYRGGRSERTIGEALAKRRDRFVVTTKWCPHHFGKEPRKQVFLDSLDGSLERLRTDHVDVVLNHEVGKRSDGLGFARLENPEMLEAFETAKKAGKVRFLGASGHDGDLMDVMTRAVDSGHFDVLLCRYSFLDYPDQQKLIDRAHAAGVGFVCMKTLAGAKGADLERFRGRNATFKQAALKWVLANERVSNLVISISSRRQVDEYAAASGSAMTLAERAALAEYAAEFSDQICRFCNRCEPACPHDVRIADALRFSMYFHEYGERERALESYAALEPAARAGSCAACPGYCVPACSYGLPVRDLLLRAHAALGRERGSATA
;
A
#
# COMPACT_ATOMS: atom_id res chain seq x y z
N MET A 1 -56.61 19.65 -2.67
CA MET A 1 -56.44 19.74 -1.19
C MET A 1 -56.24 18.35 -0.64
N GLN A 2 -55.03 17.97 -0.37
CA GLN A 2 -54.65 16.91 0.58
C GLN A 2 -53.18 17.12 0.88
N ARG A 3 -52.90 17.49 2.14
CA ARG A 3 -51.52 17.60 2.70
C ARG A 3 -51.07 16.20 3.00
N THR A 4 -49.93 15.78 2.50
CA THR A 4 -49.21 14.57 2.97
C THR A 4 -48.25 15.00 4.08
N GLU A 5 -48.46 14.45 5.24
CA GLU A 5 -47.63 14.56 6.44
C GLU A 5 -46.24 13.98 6.15
N ARG A 6 -45.17 14.69 6.56
CA ARG A 6 -43.80 14.20 6.61
C ARG A 6 -43.57 13.60 7.98
N ASP A 7 -43.12 12.35 8.01
CA ASP A 7 -42.63 11.68 9.21
C ASP A 7 -41.40 12.41 9.76
N PRO A 8 -41.24 12.52 11.08
CA PRO A 8 -40.11 13.13 11.71
C PRO A 8 -38.90 12.18 11.72
N HIS A 9 -37.74 12.67 11.34
CA HIS A 9 -36.45 12.01 11.53
C HIS A 9 -36.20 11.74 13.03
N PRO A 10 -35.60 10.60 13.39
CA PRO A 10 -35.22 10.33 14.78
C PRO A 10 -34.02 11.19 15.19
N ASP A 11 -34.10 11.65 16.41
CA ASP A 11 -33.21 12.53 17.14
C ASP A 11 -31.79 11.96 17.26
N ALA A 12 -30.79 12.82 17.08
CA ALA A 12 -29.35 12.50 17.04
C ALA A 12 -28.68 12.48 18.43
N SER A 13 -29.41 12.20 19.51
CA SER A 13 -28.94 12.37 20.90
C SER A 13 -28.60 11.09 21.68
N GLU A 14 -28.59 9.89 21.05
CA GLU A 14 -28.17 8.66 21.74
C GLU A 14 -27.04 7.93 20.98
N ARG A 15 -25.83 8.49 21.05
CA ARG A 15 -24.59 7.74 20.85
C ARG A 15 -23.90 7.57 22.19
N GLU A 16 -24.28 6.53 22.93
CA GLU A 16 -23.51 6.07 24.07
C GLU A 16 -22.09 5.72 23.63
N ALA A 17 -21.12 6.46 24.16
CA ALA A 17 -19.71 6.14 24.03
C ALA A 17 -19.44 4.85 24.81
N LEU A 18 -19.17 3.76 24.09
CA LEU A 18 -18.74 2.49 24.68
C LEU A 18 -17.55 2.74 25.63
N SER A 19 -17.72 2.30 26.88
CA SER A 19 -16.70 2.49 27.90
C SER A 19 -15.47 1.60 27.61
N ARG A 20 -14.30 1.99 28.16
CA ARG A 20 -13.06 1.18 28.07
C ARG A 20 -13.24 -0.25 28.57
N ARG A 21 -14.22 -0.52 29.43
CA ARG A 21 -14.57 -1.87 29.91
C ARG A 21 -15.28 -2.69 28.84
N ASP A 22 -16.13 -2.08 28.02
CA ASP A 22 -16.90 -2.79 26.98
C ASP A 22 -16.01 -3.19 25.81
N LEU A 23 -14.98 -2.40 25.50
CA LEU A 23 -13.95 -2.75 24.50
C LEU A 23 -13.04 -3.92 24.95
N LEU A 24 -12.78 -4.06 26.24
CA LEU A 24 -12.02 -5.19 26.79
C LEU A 24 -12.87 -6.47 26.89
N ALA A 25 -14.17 -6.36 27.12
CA ALA A 25 -15.09 -7.50 27.15
C ALA A 25 -15.36 -8.06 25.74
N ALA A 26 -15.44 -7.23 24.71
CA ALA A 26 -15.59 -7.65 23.32
C ALA A 26 -14.38 -8.43 22.79
N ALA A 27 -13.17 -8.10 23.26
CA ALA A 27 -11.95 -8.81 22.90
C ALA A 27 -11.84 -10.21 23.56
N ALA A 28 -12.48 -10.42 24.73
CA ALA A 28 -12.50 -11.71 25.42
C ALA A 28 -13.57 -12.66 24.88
N ALA A 29 -14.66 -12.15 24.33
CA ALA A 29 -15.76 -12.96 23.79
C ALA A 29 -15.48 -13.57 22.41
N ALA A 30 -14.57 -12.99 21.63
CA ALA A 30 -14.19 -13.48 20.31
C ALA A 30 -13.32 -14.77 20.35
N VAL A 31 -12.77 -15.13 21.51
CA VAL A 31 -11.96 -16.34 21.69
C VAL A 31 -12.81 -17.58 22.04
N ALA A 32 -14.07 -17.40 22.44
CA ALA A 32 -14.91 -18.48 22.97
C ALA A 32 -15.96 -19.07 21.99
N ALA A 33 -16.07 -18.55 20.77
CA ALA A 33 -17.14 -18.94 19.84
C ALA A 33 -16.66 -19.63 18.54
N GLY A 34 -15.63 -20.45 18.62
CA GLY A 34 -15.07 -21.17 17.47
C GLY A 34 -14.93 -22.68 17.68
N SER A 35 -15.96 -23.37 18.16
CA SER A 35 -15.96 -24.83 18.18
C SER A 35 -17.23 -25.40 17.58
N CYS A 36 -17.17 -25.74 16.29
CA CYS A 36 -18.05 -26.76 15.71
C CYS A 36 -17.30 -27.50 14.59
N GLY A 37 -16.86 -28.74 14.85
CA GLY A 37 -16.82 -29.83 13.92
C GLY A 37 -15.65 -29.96 12.96
N ALA A 38 -14.39 -29.95 13.42
CA ALA A 38 -13.32 -30.66 12.72
C ALA A 38 -12.74 -31.69 13.69
N SER A 39 -12.43 -32.91 13.22
CA SER A 39 -11.79 -33.92 14.06
C SER A 39 -10.39 -33.48 14.45
N GLY A 40 -9.94 -33.90 15.68
CA GLY A 40 -8.64 -33.48 16.20
C GLY A 40 -7.46 -33.86 15.29
N ASP A 41 -7.61 -34.85 14.43
CA ASP A 41 -6.60 -35.31 13.47
C ASP A 41 -6.47 -34.39 12.28
N ASP A 42 -7.54 -33.75 11.78
CA ASP A 42 -7.48 -32.78 10.69
C ASP A 42 -6.81 -31.47 11.12
N LEU A 43 -7.01 -31.06 12.39
CA LEU A 43 -6.35 -29.89 12.96
C LEU A 43 -4.87 -30.14 13.26
N ALA A 44 -4.50 -31.37 13.62
CA ALA A 44 -3.11 -31.75 13.81
C ALA A 44 -2.35 -31.86 12.50
N ALA A 45 -2.99 -32.36 11.42
CA ALA A 45 -2.38 -32.40 10.08
C ALA A 45 -2.19 -30.99 9.48
N ALA A 46 -3.19 -30.11 9.61
CA ALA A 46 -3.07 -28.69 9.17
C ALA A 46 -2.01 -27.92 9.97
N ALA A 47 -1.87 -28.19 11.27
CA ALA A 47 -0.83 -27.59 12.12
C ALA A 47 0.57 -28.16 11.81
N ALA A 48 0.68 -29.42 11.39
CA ALA A 48 1.93 -30.03 11.00
C ALA A 48 2.43 -29.53 9.62
N GLU A 49 1.54 -29.29 8.68
CA GLU A 49 1.89 -28.65 7.39
C GLU A 49 2.31 -27.18 7.55
N ALA A 50 1.71 -26.44 8.51
CA ALA A 50 2.10 -25.07 8.83
C ALA A 50 3.46 -24.95 9.56
N SER A 51 3.99 -26.04 10.07
CA SER A 51 5.23 -26.10 10.89
C SER A 51 6.45 -26.64 10.13
N ALA A 52 6.35 -27.01 8.86
CA ALA A 52 7.51 -27.36 8.08
C ALA A 52 8.29 -26.07 7.75
N ALA A 53 9.27 -25.73 8.60
CA ALA A 53 10.29 -24.75 8.26
C ALA A 53 10.96 -25.21 6.97
N GLU A 54 10.99 -24.37 5.93
CA GLU A 54 11.76 -24.68 4.74
C GLU A 54 13.22 -24.89 5.16
N PRO A 55 13.90 -25.96 4.71
CA PRO A 55 15.23 -26.34 5.22
C PRO A 55 16.33 -25.29 5.00
N ASP A 56 16.06 -24.23 4.23
CA ASP A 56 16.97 -23.13 3.91
C ASP A 56 16.52 -21.74 4.42
N ALA A 57 15.46 -21.65 5.23
CA ALA A 57 15.01 -20.35 5.74
C ALA A 57 15.95 -19.85 6.83
N PRO A 58 16.52 -18.63 6.71
CA PRO A 58 17.31 -18.04 7.79
C PRO A 58 16.46 -17.93 9.06
N ALA A 59 17.07 -18.19 10.21
CA ALA A 59 16.40 -18.14 11.50
C ALA A 59 15.70 -16.77 11.68
N GLY A 60 14.37 -16.77 11.88
CA GLY A 60 13.56 -15.59 12.17
C GLY A 60 12.67 -15.09 11.04
N MET A 61 12.90 -15.38 9.76
CA MET A 61 12.01 -14.98 8.69
C MET A 61 10.86 -15.99 8.54
N ARG A 62 9.61 -15.51 8.64
CA ARG A 62 8.41 -16.29 8.34
C ARG A 62 7.97 -16.09 6.90
N TYR A 63 7.39 -17.14 6.32
CA TYR A 63 6.85 -17.15 4.97
C TYR A 63 5.35 -17.42 5.00
N ARG A 64 4.61 -16.74 4.11
CA ARG A 64 3.17 -16.93 3.91
C ARG A 64 2.90 -17.25 2.45
N THR A 65 1.77 -17.90 2.20
CA THR A 65 1.32 -18.15 0.84
C THR A 65 0.71 -16.89 0.24
N LEU A 66 1.10 -16.54 -0.98
CA LEU A 66 0.56 -15.40 -1.73
C LEU A 66 -0.79 -15.77 -2.37
N GLY A 67 -1.82 -15.89 -1.54
CA GLY A 67 -3.16 -16.27 -1.97
C GLY A 67 -3.17 -17.57 -2.79
N ARG A 68 -4.06 -17.65 -3.78
CA ARG A 68 -4.23 -18.80 -4.67
C ARG A 68 -3.05 -19.07 -5.61
N THR A 69 -2.06 -18.18 -5.66
CA THR A 69 -0.85 -18.39 -6.49
C THR A 69 -0.02 -19.59 -6.03
N GLY A 70 -0.16 -20.03 -4.78
CA GLY A 70 0.65 -21.06 -4.18
C GLY A 70 2.11 -20.66 -3.88
N VAL A 71 2.52 -19.44 -4.26
CA VAL A 71 3.89 -18.97 -4.08
C VAL A 71 4.14 -18.61 -2.62
N ARG A 72 5.24 -19.12 -2.06
CA ARG A 72 5.69 -18.78 -0.71
C ARG A 72 6.50 -17.48 -0.73
N VAL A 73 6.06 -16.48 0.02
CA VAL A 73 6.71 -15.17 0.13
C VAL A 73 7.07 -14.84 1.57
N SER A 74 8.23 -14.20 1.77
CA SER A 74 8.64 -13.71 3.08
C SER A 74 7.64 -12.67 3.61
N GLU A 75 7.40 -12.60 4.92
CA GLU A 75 6.52 -11.58 5.52
C GLU A 75 6.98 -10.16 5.21
N ILE A 76 8.31 -9.96 5.13
CA ILE A 76 8.93 -8.71 4.73
C ILE A 76 9.38 -8.81 3.28
N GLY A 77 8.91 -7.89 2.43
CA GLY A 77 9.28 -7.74 1.04
C GLY A 77 10.14 -6.51 0.81
N PHE A 78 10.98 -6.56 -0.21
CA PHE A 78 11.86 -5.48 -0.61
C PHE A 78 11.14 -4.51 -1.56
N GLY A 79 10.89 -3.28 -1.13
CA GLY A 79 10.39 -2.19 -1.97
C GLY A 79 11.55 -1.48 -2.70
N GLY A 80 11.54 -1.56 -4.02
CA GLY A 80 12.62 -1.10 -4.89
C GLY A 80 12.78 0.44 -5.02
N VAL A 81 12.18 1.25 -4.15
CA VAL A 81 12.38 2.72 -4.14
C VAL A 81 12.73 3.20 -2.74
N PRO A 82 13.86 3.89 -2.56
CA PRO A 82 15.00 3.97 -3.48
C PRO A 82 15.91 2.74 -3.32
N ILE A 83 16.45 2.24 -4.41
CA ILE A 83 17.56 1.29 -4.41
C ILE A 83 18.65 1.82 -5.35
N ASP A 84 19.89 1.89 -4.86
CA ASP A 84 21.05 2.34 -5.64
C ASP A 84 22.21 1.31 -5.60
N ASP A 85 22.13 0.33 -4.68
CA ASP A 85 23.16 -0.69 -4.47
C ASP A 85 22.53 -2.10 -4.55
N PRO A 86 22.84 -2.92 -5.56
CA PRO A 86 22.33 -4.28 -5.70
C PRO A 86 22.75 -5.22 -4.54
N GLU A 87 23.85 -4.94 -3.86
CA GLU A 87 24.33 -5.74 -2.74
C GLU A 87 23.40 -5.64 -1.52
N VAL A 88 22.61 -4.57 -1.41
CA VAL A 88 21.58 -4.45 -0.36
C VAL A 88 20.45 -5.47 -0.58
N LEU A 89 20.06 -5.70 -1.84
CA LEU A 89 19.05 -6.71 -2.17
C LEU A 89 19.58 -8.14 -1.96
N LEU A 90 20.84 -8.40 -2.35
CA LEU A 90 21.48 -9.70 -2.11
C LEU A 90 21.59 -9.97 -0.60
N TYR A 91 21.98 -8.97 0.18
CA TYR A 91 22.00 -9.09 1.64
C TYR A 91 20.60 -9.35 2.22
N ALA A 92 19.57 -8.72 1.67
CA ALA A 92 18.19 -8.99 2.09
C ALA A 92 17.79 -10.45 1.82
N ALA A 93 18.22 -11.03 0.70
CA ALA A 93 18.00 -12.45 0.41
C ALA A 93 18.74 -13.38 1.42
N GLU A 94 19.94 -13.01 1.86
CA GLU A 94 20.64 -13.73 2.94
C GLU A 94 19.89 -13.69 4.29
N ARG A 95 19.07 -12.65 4.50
CA ARG A 95 18.18 -12.51 5.66
C ARG A 95 16.78 -13.10 5.43
N GLY A 96 16.59 -13.83 4.34
CA GLY A 96 15.35 -14.54 4.02
C GLY A 96 14.30 -13.73 3.28
N VAL A 97 14.59 -12.49 2.88
CA VAL A 97 13.68 -11.71 2.05
C VAL A 97 13.70 -12.27 0.63
N ASN A 98 12.54 -12.76 0.14
CA ASN A 98 12.45 -13.34 -1.19
C ASN A 98 11.46 -12.60 -2.11
N TYR A 99 10.69 -11.64 -1.63
CA TYR A 99 9.76 -10.85 -2.45
C TYR A 99 10.35 -9.48 -2.76
N VAL A 100 10.40 -9.11 -4.04
CA VAL A 100 10.87 -7.80 -4.50
C VAL A 100 9.85 -7.12 -5.39
N ASP A 101 9.53 -5.86 -5.07
CA ASP A 101 8.59 -5.01 -5.80
C ASP A 101 9.31 -3.87 -6.49
N THR A 102 9.13 -3.74 -7.80
CA THR A 102 9.69 -2.65 -8.61
C THR A 102 8.69 -2.13 -9.65
N SER A 103 9.14 -1.23 -10.52
CA SER A 103 8.34 -0.66 -11.62
C SER A 103 9.23 0.05 -12.62
N PRO A 104 8.89 0.07 -13.92
CA PRO A 104 9.56 0.92 -14.91
C PRO A 104 9.43 2.42 -14.60
N CYS A 105 8.38 2.84 -13.86
CA CYS A 105 8.20 4.22 -13.42
C CYS A 105 9.16 4.64 -12.30
N TYR A 106 9.78 3.67 -11.61
CA TYR A 106 10.61 3.99 -10.46
C TYR A 106 11.95 4.54 -10.90
N ARG A 107 12.13 5.86 -10.70
CA ARG A 107 13.36 6.60 -11.06
C ARG A 107 13.78 6.36 -12.53
N GLY A 108 12.80 6.40 -13.46
CA GLY A 108 13.06 6.19 -14.90
C GLY A 108 13.67 4.82 -15.24
N GLY A 109 13.21 3.76 -14.55
CA GLY A 109 13.69 2.39 -14.73
C GLY A 109 15.03 2.08 -14.03
N ARG A 110 15.59 3.03 -13.26
CA ARG A 110 16.83 2.77 -12.49
C ARG A 110 16.62 1.67 -11.47
N SER A 111 15.47 1.65 -10.79
CA SER A 111 15.13 0.59 -9.83
C SER A 111 15.21 -0.80 -10.46
N GLU A 112 14.61 -1.00 -11.64
CA GLU A 112 14.69 -2.29 -12.35
C GLU A 112 16.11 -2.64 -12.77
N ARG A 113 16.91 -1.66 -13.21
CA ARG A 113 18.31 -1.91 -13.57
C ARG A 113 19.15 -2.36 -12.38
N THR A 114 19.04 -1.66 -11.24
CA THR A 114 19.78 -2.02 -10.01
C THR A 114 19.33 -3.39 -9.49
N ILE A 115 18.04 -3.68 -9.46
CA ILE A 115 17.51 -5.00 -9.09
C ILE A 115 18.01 -6.06 -10.08
N GLY A 116 18.03 -5.76 -11.39
CA GLY A 116 18.53 -6.66 -12.42
C GLY A 116 19.98 -7.09 -12.23
N GLU A 117 20.82 -6.26 -11.64
CA GLU A 117 22.20 -6.62 -11.27
C GLU A 117 22.24 -7.68 -10.16
N ALA A 118 21.34 -7.63 -9.21
CA ALA A 118 21.21 -8.66 -8.18
C ALA A 118 20.58 -9.95 -8.75
N LEU A 119 19.53 -9.81 -9.58
CA LEU A 119 18.84 -10.96 -10.19
C LEU A 119 19.78 -11.76 -11.12
N ALA A 120 20.65 -11.10 -11.86
CA ALA A 120 21.65 -11.78 -12.71
C ALA A 120 22.55 -12.74 -11.92
N LYS A 121 22.74 -12.50 -10.62
CA LYS A 121 23.52 -13.38 -9.72
C LYS A 121 22.64 -14.46 -9.07
N ARG A 122 21.41 -14.15 -8.70
CA ARG A 122 20.56 -15.00 -7.87
C ARG A 122 19.06 -14.85 -8.18
N ARG A 123 18.66 -15.06 -9.46
CA ARG A 123 17.23 -15.00 -9.88
C ARG A 123 16.34 -15.98 -9.09
N ASP A 124 16.89 -17.16 -8.82
CA ASP A 124 16.27 -18.26 -8.09
C ASP A 124 15.78 -17.91 -6.69
N ARG A 125 16.35 -16.87 -6.08
CA ARG A 125 16.03 -16.44 -4.71
C ARG A 125 14.83 -15.51 -4.60
N PHE A 126 14.30 -15.00 -5.73
CA PHE A 126 13.36 -13.90 -5.69
C PHE A 126 12.05 -14.19 -6.41
N VAL A 127 10.95 -13.84 -5.76
CA VAL A 127 9.64 -13.59 -6.35
C VAL A 127 9.62 -12.14 -6.81
N VAL A 128 9.61 -11.92 -8.12
CA VAL A 128 9.79 -10.60 -8.72
C VAL A 128 8.47 -10.02 -9.18
N THR A 129 8.17 -8.82 -8.73
CA THR A 129 6.98 -8.05 -9.12
C THR A 129 7.38 -6.76 -9.83
N THR A 130 6.88 -6.55 -11.05
CA THR A 130 6.95 -5.26 -11.77
C THR A 130 5.56 -4.75 -12.15
N LYS A 131 5.45 -3.66 -12.92
CA LYS A 131 4.17 -2.98 -13.12
C LYS A 131 3.97 -2.48 -14.54
N TRP A 132 2.71 -2.42 -14.96
CA TRP A 132 2.25 -1.59 -16.06
C TRP A 132 1.79 -0.24 -15.53
N CYS A 133 2.51 0.82 -15.90
CA CYS A 133 2.27 2.16 -15.38
C CYS A 133 1.07 2.86 -16.05
N PRO A 134 0.46 3.87 -15.41
CA PRO A 134 -0.71 4.57 -15.95
C PRO A 134 -0.55 5.12 -17.38
N HIS A 135 0.65 5.55 -17.75
CA HIS A 135 0.91 6.12 -19.08
C HIS A 135 0.80 5.08 -20.23
N HIS A 136 0.86 3.77 -19.93
CA HIS A 136 0.60 2.72 -20.95
C HIS A 136 -0.88 2.66 -21.35
N PHE A 137 -1.77 3.20 -20.52
CA PHE A 137 -3.20 3.23 -20.78
C PHE A 137 -3.67 4.44 -21.58
N GLY A 138 -2.85 5.27 -22.15
CA GLY A 138 -3.15 6.42 -23.00
C GLY A 138 -4.59 6.57 -23.52
N LYS A 139 -4.83 7.35 -24.54
CA LYS A 139 -6.19 7.51 -25.12
C LYS A 139 -6.70 6.23 -25.78
N GLU A 140 -5.80 5.46 -26.37
CA GLU A 140 -6.09 4.20 -27.06
C GLU A 140 -5.06 3.14 -26.63
N PRO A 141 -5.26 2.51 -25.46
CA PRO A 141 -4.34 1.45 -25.02
C PRO A 141 -4.42 0.28 -26.00
N ARG A 142 -3.26 -0.23 -26.39
CA ARG A 142 -3.13 -1.39 -27.31
C ARG A 142 -2.31 -2.47 -26.63
N LYS A 143 -2.68 -3.71 -26.86
CA LYS A 143 -1.98 -4.91 -26.37
C LYS A 143 -0.46 -4.82 -26.52
N GLN A 144 0.01 -4.36 -27.68
CA GLN A 144 1.44 -4.27 -27.96
C GLN A 144 2.19 -3.34 -27.00
N VAL A 145 1.57 -2.24 -26.56
CA VAL A 145 2.19 -1.30 -25.59
C VAL A 145 2.49 -1.99 -24.25
N PHE A 146 1.59 -2.87 -23.80
CA PHE A 146 1.81 -3.64 -22.56
C PHE A 146 2.87 -4.72 -22.72
N LEU A 147 2.90 -5.39 -23.86
CA LEU A 147 3.92 -6.40 -24.19
C LEU A 147 5.31 -5.75 -24.28
N ASP A 148 5.45 -4.66 -25.03
CA ASP A 148 6.70 -3.91 -25.16
C ASP A 148 7.19 -3.37 -23.81
N SER A 149 6.27 -2.89 -22.98
CA SER A 149 6.58 -2.43 -21.63
C SER A 149 7.14 -3.57 -20.75
N LEU A 150 6.52 -4.76 -20.82
CA LEU A 150 6.99 -5.92 -20.08
C LEU A 150 8.36 -6.37 -20.59
N ASP A 151 8.56 -6.44 -21.88
CA ASP A 151 9.83 -6.83 -22.50
C ASP A 151 10.95 -5.85 -22.09
N GLY A 152 10.69 -4.55 -22.12
CA GLY A 152 11.63 -3.56 -21.61
C GLY A 152 11.91 -3.69 -20.11
N SER A 153 10.93 -4.14 -19.30
CA SER A 153 11.15 -4.44 -17.88
C SER A 153 12.03 -5.68 -17.71
N LEU A 154 11.79 -6.75 -18.47
CA LEU A 154 12.60 -7.97 -18.44
C LEU A 154 14.06 -7.69 -18.83
N GLU A 155 14.29 -6.86 -19.87
CA GLU A 155 15.62 -6.42 -20.26
C GLU A 155 16.34 -5.68 -19.11
N ARG A 156 15.68 -4.70 -18.49
CA ARG A 156 16.28 -3.94 -17.36
C ARG A 156 16.51 -4.82 -16.15
N LEU A 157 15.62 -5.77 -15.87
CA LEU A 157 15.71 -6.75 -14.79
C LEU A 157 16.71 -7.89 -15.08
N ARG A 158 17.23 -7.98 -16.33
CA ARG A 158 18.17 -9.05 -16.76
C ARG A 158 17.64 -10.45 -16.48
N THR A 159 16.35 -10.68 -16.79
CA THR A 159 15.66 -11.95 -16.57
C THR A 159 14.70 -12.22 -17.73
N ASP A 160 14.38 -13.46 -17.96
CA ASP A 160 13.42 -13.90 -18.99
C ASP A 160 11.96 -13.87 -18.51
N HIS A 161 11.75 -13.77 -17.18
CA HIS A 161 10.41 -13.73 -16.60
C HIS A 161 10.34 -12.94 -15.28
N VAL A 162 9.13 -12.47 -14.97
CA VAL A 162 8.72 -12.01 -13.64
C VAL A 162 7.60 -12.89 -13.09
N ASP A 163 7.44 -12.90 -11.77
CA ASP A 163 6.37 -13.70 -11.16
C ASP A 163 5.03 -12.96 -11.25
N VAL A 164 5.02 -11.66 -10.98
CA VAL A 164 3.80 -10.85 -10.96
C VAL A 164 3.98 -9.58 -11.80
N VAL A 165 2.98 -9.25 -12.62
CA VAL A 165 2.84 -7.90 -13.19
C VAL A 165 1.60 -7.24 -12.57
N LEU A 166 1.75 -6.02 -12.08
CA LEU A 166 0.66 -5.26 -11.47
C LEU A 166 0.15 -4.18 -12.43
N ASN A 167 -1.17 -4.07 -12.57
CA ASN A 167 -1.79 -2.85 -13.07
C ASN A 167 -1.61 -1.74 -12.01
N HIS A 168 -0.84 -0.69 -12.34
CA HIS A 168 -0.29 0.26 -11.38
C HIS A 168 -1.23 1.45 -11.13
N GLU A 169 -1.39 1.84 -9.86
CA GLU A 169 -2.14 3.04 -9.43
C GLU A 169 -3.60 3.07 -9.96
N VAL A 170 -4.30 1.94 -9.95
CA VAL A 170 -5.65 1.84 -10.51
C VAL A 170 -6.70 2.62 -9.73
N GLY A 171 -6.52 2.90 -8.46
CA GLY A 171 -7.42 3.72 -7.64
C GLY A 171 -7.20 5.23 -7.77
N LYS A 172 -6.29 5.68 -8.65
CA LYS A 172 -5.95 7.08 -8.81
C LYS A 172 -7.05 7.84 -9.56
N ARG A 173 -7.71 8.75 -8.85
CA ARG A 173 -8.85 9.52 -9.38
C ARG A 173 -8.46 10.59 -10.41
N SER A 174 -7.17 10.97 -10.48
CA SER A 174 -6.68 12.06 -11.31
C SER A 174 -6.95 11.91 -12.81
N ASP A 175 -7.12 10.68 -13.29
CA ASP A 175 -7.43 10.39 -14.68
C ASP A 175 -8.87 9.87 -14.92
N GLY A 176 -9.65 9.63 -13.85
CA GLY A 176 -11.01 9.09 -13.94
C GLY A 176 -11.11 7.67 -14.53
N LEU A 177 -10.00 7.00 -14.77
CA LEU A 177 -9.94 5.76 -15.54
C LEU A 177 -9.77 4.50 -14.68
N GLY A 178 -9.91 4.59 -13.35
CA GLY A 178 -9.64 3.48 -12.43
C GLY A 178 -10.28 2.16 -12.85
N PHE A 179 -11.59 2.15 -13.08
CA PHE A 179 -12.31 0.95 -13.53
C PHE A 179 -11.96 0.56 -14.97
N ALA A 180 -11.89 1.54 -15.88
CA ALA A 180 -11.55 1.29 -17.29
C ALA A 180 -10.13 0.69 -17.44
N ARG A 181 -9.19 1.12 -16.61
CA ARG A 181 -7.84 0.52 -16.62
C ARG A 181 -7.84 -0.88 -16.02
N LEU A 182 -8.64 -1.11 -14.98
CA LEU A 182 -8.73 -2.41 -14.32
C LEU A 182 -9.26 -3.50 -15.28
N GLU A 183 -10.28 -3.16 -16.07
CA GLU A 183 -10.98 -4.08 -16.96
C GLU A 183 -10.59 -3.89 -18.44
N ASN A 184 -9.44 -3.26 -18.70
CA ASN A 184 -8.99 -2.98 -20.06
C ASN A 184 -8.73 -4.29 -20.83
N PRO A 185 -9.46 -4.57 -21.94
CA PRO A 185 -9.35 -5.82 -22.66
C PRO A 185 -7.98 -6.03 -23.30
N GLU A 186 -7.34 -4.96 -23.79
CA GLU A 186 -6.01 -5.03 -24.40
C GLU A 186 -4.94 -5.40 -23.36
N MET A 187 -5.07 -4.89 -22.12
CA MET A 187 -4.20 -5.25 -21.01
C MET A 187 -4.39 -6.71 -20.60
N LEU A 188 -5.64 -7.17 -20.48
CA LEU A 188 -5.93 -8.56 -20.13
C LEU A 188 -5.44 -9.52 -21.21
N GLU A 189 -5.62 -9.20 -22.49
CA GLU A 189 -5.11 -10.00 -23.61
C GLU A 189 -3.57 -10.00 -23.67
N ALA A 190 -2.92 -8.87 -23.34
CA ALA A 190 -1.47 -8.78 -23.23
C ALA A 190 -0.96 -9.69 -22.12
N PHE A 191 -1.63 -9.71 -20.96
CA PHE A 191 -1.29 -10.59 -19.85
C PHE A 191 -1.36 -12.07 -20.27
N GLU A 192 -2.47 -12.51 -20.88
CA GLU A 192 -2.63 -13.89 -21.32
C GLU A 192 -1.56 -14.28 -22.35
N THR A 193 -1.20 -13.36 -23.25
CA THR A 193 -0.15 -13.58 -24.25
C THR A 193 1.23 -13.74 -23.58
N ALA A 194 1.57 -12.84 -22.66
CA ALA A 194 2.83 -12.88 -21.91
C ALA A 194 2.92 -14.13 -21.02
N LYS A 195 1.80 -14.52 -20.40
CA LYS A 195 1.71 -15.73 -19.57
C LYS A 195 1.94 -17.00 -20.40
N LYS A 196 1.31 -17.12 -21.56
CA LYS A 196 1.55 -18.23 -22.49
C LYS A 196 3.00 -18.30 -23.00
N ALA A 197 3.65 -17.14 -23.13
CA ALA A 197 5.05 -17.05 -23.49
C ALA A 197 6.02 -17.32 -22.33
N GLY A 198 5.52 -17.57 -21.11
CA GLY A 198 6.32 -17.81 -19.91
C GLY A 198 6.98 -16.56 -19.32
N LYS A 199 6.64 -15.35 -19.80
CA LYS A 199 7.24 -14.09 -19.38
C LYS A 199 6.68 -13.57 -18.03
N VAL A 200 5.48 -14.00 -17.63
CA VAL A 200 4.81 -13.65 -16.39
C VAL A 200 3.93 -14.80 -15.91
N ARG A 201 3.73 -14.92 -14.60
CA ARG A 201 2.90 -15.99 -14.00
C ARG A 201 1.54 -15.50 -13.55
N PHE A 202 1.48 -14.35 -12.88
CA PHE A 202 0.30 -13.84 -12.19
C PHE A 202 0.04 -12.37 -12.53
N LEU A 203 -1.25 -12.01 -12.56
CA LEU A 203 -1.71 -10.64 -12.71
C LEU A 203 -2.13 -10.08 -11.34
N GLY A 204 -1.78 -8.82 -11.09
CA GLY A 204 -2.23 -8.12 -9.90
C GLY A 204 -2.64 -6.68 -10.19
N ALA A 205 -3.17 -6.02 -9.17
CA ALA A 205 -3.50 -4.61 -9.21
C ALA A 205 -2.89 -3.88 -8.01
N SER A 206 -2.46 -2.64 -8.20
CA SER A 206 -1.93 -1.83 -7.12
C SER A 206 -2.57 -0.45 -7.03
N GLY A 207 -2.79 0.02 -5.80
CA GLY A 207 -3.33 1.33 -5.52
C GLY A 207 -3.16 1.74 -4.07
N HIS A 208 -3.24 3.05 -3.80
CA HIS A 208 -3.06 3.57 -2.45
C HIS A 208 -3.89 4.83 -2.15
N ASP A 209 -4.71 5.28 -3.08
CA ASP A 209 -5.49 6.51 -2.99
C ASP A 209 -6.72 6.48 -3.92
N GLY A 210 -7.46 7.55 -3.92
CA GLY A 210 -8.64 7.71 -4.76
C GLY A 210 -9.77 6.78 -4.37
N ASP A 211 -10.34 6.14 -5.35
CA ASP A 211 -11.46 5.21 -5.21
C ASP A 211 -10.97 3.78 -4.87
N LEU A 212 -9.89 3.68 -4.06
CA LEU A 212 -9.18 2.44 -3.76
C LEU A 212 -10.12 1.30 -3.36
N MET A 213 -11.07 1.58 -2.45
CA MET A 213 -11.95 0.52 -1.94
C MET A 213 -12.85 -0.04 -3.02
N ASP A 214 -13.46 0.82 -3.84
CA ASP A 214 -14.38 0.40 -4.90
C ASP A 214 -13.64 -0.31 -6.02
N VAL A 215 -12.52 0.27 -6.47
CA VAL A 215 -11.71 -0.28 -7.56
C VAL A 215 -11.09 -1.62 -7.16
N MET A 216 -10.53 -1.73 -5.95
CA MET A 216 -9.92 -2.99 -5.49
C MET A 216 -10.96 -4.06 -5.14
N THR A 217 -12.15 -3.68 -4.66
CA THR A 217 -13.26 -4.61 -4.51
C THR A 217 -13.65 -5.18 -5.87
N ARG A 218 -13.76 -4.32 -6.91
CA ARG A 218 -14.02 -4.75 -8.27
C ARG A 218 -12.91 -5.65 -8.83
N ALA A 219 -11.63 -5.37 -8.51
CA ALA A 219 -10.52 -6.24 -8.89
C ALA A 219 -10.69 -7.65 -8.33
N VAL A 220 -11.02 -7.78 -7.04
CA VAL A 220 -11.29 -9.08 -6.41
C VAL A 220 -12.44 -9.80 -7.10
N ASP A 221 -13.56 -9.10 -7.33
CA ASP A 221 -14.80 -9.68 -7.87
C ASP A 221 -14.69 -10.08 -9.34
N SER A 222 -13.83 -9.42 -10.11
CA SER A 222 -13.61 -9.75 -11.52
C SER A 222 -12.99 -11.13 -11.74
N GLY A 223 -12.31 -11.69 -10.72
CA GLY A 223 -11.59 -12.96 -10.81
C GLY A 223 -10.30 -12.93 -11.64
N HIS A 224 -9.95 -11.81 -12.28
CA HIS A 224 -8.76 -11.68 -13.12
C HIS A 224 -7.45 -11.53 -12.34
N PHE A 225 -7.51 -10.99 -11.12
CA PHE A 225 -6.34 -10.60 -10.35
C PHE A 225 -6.02 -11.61 -9.26
N ASP A 226 -4.77 -12.06 -9.22
CA ASP A 226 -4.26 -13.01 -8.23
C ASP A 226 -3.66 -12.30 -7.00
N VAL A 227 -3.21 -11.04 -7.18
CA VAL A 227 -2.48 -10.28 -6.15
C VAL A 227 -2.97 -8.83 -6.12
N LEU A 228 -3.22 -8.32 -4.91
CA LEU A 228 -3.42 -6.89 -4.66
C LEU A 228 -2.23 -6.32 -3.88
N LEU A 229 -1.74 -5.16 -4.31
CA LEU A 229 -0.73 -4.36 -3.59
C LEU A 229 -1.37 -3.04 -3.15
N CYS A 230 -1.80 -2.95 -1.89
CA CYS A 230 -2.54 -1.81 -1.35
C CYS A 230 -1.86 -1.19 -0.13
N ARG A 231 -2.14 0.11 0.11
CA ARG A 231 -1.74 0.70 1.39
C ARG A 231 -2.46 0.02 2.54
N TYR A 232 -1.75 -0.22 3.63
CA TYR A 232 -2.29 -0.68 4.89
C TYR A 232 -1.35 -0.34 6.04
N SER A 233 -1.86 0.31 7.08
CA SER A 233 -1.09 0.73 8.24
C SER A 233 -1.98 0.84 9.47
N PHE A 234 -1.39 1.01 10.64
CA PHE A 234 -2.11 1.23 11.90
C PHE A 234 -2.96 2.52 11.95
N LEU A 235 -2.80 3.42 10.97
CA LEU A 235 -3.62 4.62 10.79
C LEU A 235 -4.67 4.48 9.67
N ASP A 236 -4.88 3.29 9.12
CA ASP A 236 -5.77 3.14 7.99
C ASP A 236 -7.25 3.33 8.34
N TYR A 237 -8.02 3.60 7.30
CA TYR A 237 -9.45 3.82 7.44
C TYR A 237 -10.21 2.48 7.62
N PRO A 238 -11.39 2.52 8.26
CA PRO A 238 -12.03 1.30 8.79
C PRO A 238 -12.47 0.29 7.71
N ASP A 239 -12.64 0.71 6.46
CA ASP A 239 -13.12 -0.18 5.41
C ASP A 239 -12.04 -1.10 4.85
N GLN A 240 -10.75 -0.81 5.09
CA GLN A 240 -9.65 -1.56 4.50
C GLN A 240 -9.58 -3.02 5.00
N GLN A 241 -9.98 -3.28 6.23
CA GLN A 241 -10.11 -4.65 6.73
C GLN A 241 -11.12 -5.46 5.92
N LYS A 242 -12.25 -4.87 5.52
CA LYS A 242 -13.26 -5.54 4.67
C LYS A 242 -12.69 -5.96 3.32
N LEU A 243 -11.83 -5.12 2.73
CA LEU A 243 -11.14 -5.46 1.47
C LEU A 243 -10.19 -6.64 1.66
N ILE A 244 -9.40 -6.63 2.75
CA ILE A 244 -8.47 -7.73 3.09
C ILE A 244 -9.26 -9.03 3.27
N ASP A 245 -10.37 -9.00 4.01
CA ASP A 245 -11.23 -10.15 4.26
C ASP A 245 -11.83 -10.70 2.96
N ARG A 246 -12.29 -9.81 2.07
CA ARG A 246 -12.82 -10.18 0.76
C ARG A 246 -11.77 -10.79 -0.14
N ALA A 247 -10.57 -10.19 -0.21
CA ALA A 247 -9.45 -10.71 -0.98
C ALA A 247 -9.05 -12.11 -0.49
N HIS A 248 -8.94 -12.28 0.83
CA HIS A 248 -8.62 -13.56 1.44
C HIS A 248 -9.68 -14.63 1.11
N ALA A 249 -10.97 -14.31 1.24
CA ALA A 249 -12.06 -15.23 0.91
C ALA A 249 -12.07 -15.65 -0.57
N ALA A 250 -11.62 -14.76 -1.47
CA ALA A 250 -11.47 -15.04 -2.91
C ALA A 250 -10.13 -15.71 -3.26
N GLY A 251 -9.25 -15.99 -2.29
CA GLY A 251 -7.93 -16.53 -2.51
C GLY A 251 -6.95 -15.54 -3.17
N VAL A 252 -7.25 -14.25 -3.18
CA VAL A 252 -6.37 -13.21 -3.73
C VAL A 252 -5.30 -12.84 -2.69
N GLY A 253 -4.02 -12.90 -3.09
CA GLY A 253 -2.89 -12.54 -2.24
C GLY A 253 -2.90 -11.04 -1.92
N PHE A 254 -2.79 -10.67 -0.65
CA PHE A 254 -2.79 -9.26 -0.23
C PHE A 254 -1.40 -8.84 0.24
N VAL A 255 -0.77 -7.95 -0.51
CA VAL A 255 0.53 -7.32 -0.20
C VAL A 255 0.29 -5.90 0.29
N CYS A 256 0.92 -5.54 1.42
CA CYS A 256 0.77 -4.21 1.99
C CYS A 256 1.91 -3.29 1.59
N MET A 257 1.60 -2.01 1.36
CA MET A 257 2.58 -0.93 1.22
C MET A 257 2.23 0.26 2.11
N LYS A 258 3.13 1.25 2.23
CA LYS A 258 2.97 2.46 3.06
C LYS A 258 2.69 2.14 4.54
N THR A 259 3.24 1.05 5.00
CA THR A 259 3.02 0.44 6.31
C THR A 259 3.47 1.30 7.49
N LEU A 260 4.35 2.29 7.24
CA LEU A 260 4.80 3.26 8.25
C LEU A 260 3.87 4.48 8.38
N ALA A 261 2.74 4.54 7.68
CA ALA A 261 1.75 5.62 7.77
C ALA A 261 2.31 7.06 7.63
N GLY A 262 3.34 7.24 6.78
CA GLY A 262 4.03 8.53 6.65
C GLY A 262 5.15 8.76 7.69
N ALA A 263 5.25 7.93 8.70
CA ALA A 263 6.20 8.04 9.80
C ALA A 263 7.63 7.63 9.37
N LYS A 264 8.29 8.44 8.53
CA LYS A 264 9.71 8.24 8.15
C LYS A 264 10.66 9.31 8.73
N GLY A 265 10.13 10.38 9.30
CA GLY A 265 10.88 11.53 9.78
C GLY A 265 11.69 11.29 11.06
N ALA A 266 12.54 12.27 11.39
CA ALA A 266 13.46 12.23 12.54
C ALA A 266 12.76 12.22 13.92
N ASP A 267 11.52 12.68 14.00
CA ASP A 267 10.77 12.79 15.26
C ASP A 267 10.37 11.43 15.87
N LEU A 268 10.62 10.34 15.14
CA LEU A 268 10.29 8.98 15.60
C LEU A 268 11.23 8.46 16.70
N GLU A 269 12.36 9.11 16.94
CA GLU A 269 13.32 8.71 17.97
C GLU A 269 12.68 8.68 19.37
N ARG A 270 11.76 9.60 19.67
CA ARG A 270 11.04 9.68 20.96
C ARG A 270 10.06 8.53 21.19
N PHE A 271 9.56 7.89 20.10
CA PHE A 271 8.67 6.74 20.17
C PHE A 271 9.43 5.40 20.26
N ARG A 272 10.74 5.41 20.47
CA ARG A 272 11.53 4.20 20.63
C ARG A 272 11.23 3.54 22.00
N GLY A 273 10.73 2.31 21.93
CA GLY A 273 10.78 1.43 23.08
C GLY A 273 12.24 1.00 23.39
N ARG A 274 12.53 0.51 24.61
CA ARG A 274 13.88 0.12 25.02
C ARG A 274 14.52 -0.95 24.12
N ASN A 275 13.74 -1.78 23.42
CA ASN A 275 14.21 -2.95 22.64
C ASN A 275 13.62 -3.06 21.24
N ALA A 276 12.82 -2.08 20.77
CA ALA A 276 12.23 -2.10 19.44
C ALA A 276 12.10 -0.70 18.89
N THR A 277 12.28 -0.54 17.57
CA THR A 277 12.06 0.73 16.91
C THR A 277 10.57 0.92 16.61
N PHE A 278 10.13 2.18 16.46
CA PHE A 278 8.78 2.49 15.99
C PHE A 278 8.45 1.77 14.67
N LYS A 279 9.42 1.68 13.76
CA LYS A 279 9.23 1.01 12.48
C LYS A 279 8.94 -0.48 12.66
N GLN A 280 9.67 -1.17 13.53
CA GLN A 280 9.37 -2.56 13.86
C GLN A 280 7.96 -2.73 14.44
N ALA A 281 7.53 -1.83 15.34
CA ALA A 281 6.18 -1.85 15.88
C ALA A 281 5.12 -1.70 14.78
N ALA A 282 5.31 -0.75 13.84
CA ALA A 282 4.39 -0.55 12.72
C ALA A 282 4.34 -1.75 11.76
N LEU A 283 5.49 -2.38 11.46
CA LEU A 283 5.53 -3.59 10.63
C LEU A 283 4.86 -4.78 11.32
N LYS A 284 5.13 -5.01 12.62
CA LYS A 284 4.48 -6.05 13.41
C LYS A 284 2.97 -5.87 13.49
N TRP A 285 2.49 -4.61 13.54
CA TRP A 285 1.06 -4.33 13.52
C TRP A 285 0.40 -4.85 12.22
N VAL A 286 1.03 -4.60 11.08
CA VAL A 286 0.55 -5.10 9.78
C VAL A 286 0.60 -6.62 9.73
N LEU A 287 1.71 -7.23 10.17
CA LEU A 287 1.92 -8.67 10.15
C LEU A 287 1.06 -9.44 11.16
N ALA A 288 0.53 -8.78 12.18
CA ALA A 288 -0.45 -9.37 13.10
C ALA A 288 -1.77 -9.74 12.37
N ASN A 289 -2.03 -9.18 11.19
CA ASN A 289 -3.12 -9.61 10.33
C ASN A 289 -2.67 -10.80 9.47
N GLU A 290 -3.07 -12.00 9.84
CA GLU A 290 -2.66 -13.25 9.15
C GLU A 290 -3.22 -13.38 7.73
N ARG A 291 -4.22 -12.56 7.34
CA ARG A 291 -4.76 -12.51 5.98
C ARG A 291 -3.90 -11.67 5.03
N VAL A 292 -2.90 -10.96 5.55
CA VAL A 292 -1.88 -10.26 4.77
C VAL A 292 -0.78 -11.27 4.41
N SER A 293 -0.49 -11.42 3.11
CA SER A 293 0.54 -12.35 2.63
C SER A 293 1.96 -11.80 2.82
N ASN A 294 2.15 -10.51 2.60
CA ASN A 294 3.46 -9.84 2.61
C ASN A 294 3.28 -8.34 2.82
N LEU A 295 4.32 -7.67 3.28
CA LEU A 295 4.41 -6.22 3.20
C LEU A 295 5.68 -5.79 2.47
N VAL A 296 5.59 -4.80 1.58
CA VAL A 296 6.75 -4.20 0.93
C VAL A 296 7.11 -2.88 1.60
N ILE A 297 8.39 -2.73 1.91
CA ILE A 297 8.94 -1.52 2.50
C ILE A 297 10.21 -1.09 1.77
N SER A 298 10.39 0.22 1.58
CA SER A 298 11.59 0.78 0.97
C SER A 298 12.84 0.44 1.78
N ILE A 299 13.83 -0.20 1.17
CA ILE A 299 15.09 -0.59 1.78
C ILE A 299 16.23 -0.03 0.95
N SER A 300 17.16 0.70 1.57
CA SER A 300 18.31 1.31 0.93
C SER A 300 19.64 1.02 1.65
N SER A 301 19.61 0.23 2.73
CA SER A 301 20.83 -0.12 3.47
C SER A 301 20.70 -1.46 4.18
N ARG A 302 21.82 -2.14 4.43
CA ARG A 302 21.88 -3.39 5.21
C ARG A 302 21.30 -3.23 6.62
N ARG A 303 21.53 -2.08 7.26
CA ARG A 303 20.93 -1.77 8.58
C ARG A 303 19.41 -1.79 8.54
N GLN A 304 18.78 -1.26 7.50
CA GLN A 304 17.33 -1.33 7.34
C GLN A 304 16.85 -2.76 7.08
N VAL A 305 17.62 -3.57 6.35
CA VAL A 305 17.32 -5.00 6.18
C VAL A 305 17.24 -5.67 7.55
N ASP A 306 18.27 -5.52 8.38
CA ASP A 306 18.32 -6.13 9.73
C ASP A 306 17.18 -5.60 10.62
N GLU A 307 16.92 -4.28 10.60
CA GLU A 307 15.86 -3.64 11.38
C GLU A 307 14.48 -4.20 11.02
N TYR A 308 14.20 -4.35 9.72
CA TYR A 308 12.86 -4.73 9.26
C TYR A 308 12.66 -6.27 9.31
N ALA A 309 13.67 -7.05 8.96
CA ALA A 309 13.61 -8.50 9.05
C ALA A 309 13.31 -8.97 10.49
N ALA A 310 13.81 -8.27 11.49
CA ALA A 310 13.56 -8.58 12.91
C ALA A 310 12.08 -8.40 13.34
N ALA A 311 11.24 -7.78 12.51
CA ALA A 311 9.81 -7.69 12.78
C ALA A 311 9.05 -8.98 12.40
N SER A 312 9.60 -9.78 11.47
CA SER A 312 9.01 -11.05 11.04
C SER A 312 9.00 -12.08 12.18
N GLY A 313 7.97 -12.90 12.24
CA GLY A 313 7.83 -13.94 13.25
C GLY A 313 7.70 -13.46 14.70
N SER A 314 7.65 -12.16 14.92
CA SER A 314 7.65 -11.55 16.26
C SER A 314 6.27 -10.98 16.62
N ALA A 315 5.76 -11.34 17.80
CA ALA A 315 4.56 -10.71 18.34
C ALA A 315 4.82 -9.27 18.78
N MET A 316 3.79 -8.42 18.66
CA MET A 316 3.85 -7.04 19.13
C MET A 316 3.74 -6.96 20.65
N THR A 317 4.69 -6.30 21.30
CA THR A 317 4.69 -6.07 22.76
C THR A 317 3.70 -4.97 23.17
N LEU A 318 3.39 -4.90 24.46
CA LEU A 318 2.55 -3.82 25.02
C LEU A 318 3.20 -2.44 24.83
N ALA A 319 4.53 -2.35 24.95
CA ALA A 319 5.26 -1.10 24.75
C ALA A 319 5.19 -0.64 23.27
N GLU A 320 5.28 -1.54 22.31
CA GLU A 320 5.11 -1.23 20.89
C GLU A 320 3.69 -0.77 20.58
N ARG A 321 2.65 -1.41 21.17
CA ARG A 321 1.26 -0.96 21.03
C ARG A 321 1.06 0.45 21.59
N ALA A 322 1.63 0.74 22.74
CA ALA A 322 1.57 2.06 23.37
C ALA A 322 2.24 3.12 22.50
N ALA A 323 3.40 2.84 21.93
CA ALA A 323 4.11 3.76 21.04
C ALA A 323 3.29 4.08 19.76
N LEU A 324 2.65 3.09 19.16
CA LEU A 324 1.77 3.32 18.01
C LEU A 324 0.52 4.13 18.38
N ALA A 325 -0.07 3.87 19.55
CA ALA A 325 -1.23 4.62 20.05
C ALA A 325 -0.89 6.08 20.35
N GLU A 326 0.27 6.34 20.97
CA GLU A 326 0.79 7.67 21.23
C GLU A 326 1.02 8.45 19.93
N TYR A 327 1.68 7.83 18.96
CA TYR A 327 1.85 8.42 17.64
C TYR A 327 0.50 8.71 16.96
N ALA A 328 -0.43 7.79 17.00
CA ALA A 328 -1.75 7.98 16.42
C ALA A 328 -2.50 9.14 17.09
N ALA A 329 -2.42 9.27 18.41
CA ALA A 329 -3.05 10.35 19.15
C ALA A 329 -2.47 11.73 18.79
N GLU A 330 -1.17 11.80 18.48
CA GLU A 330 -0.49 13.06 18.17
C GLU A 330 -0.60 13.47 16.70
N PHE A 331 -0.54 12.50 15.76
CA PHE A 331 -0.40 12.80 14.34
C PHE A 331 -1.60 12.40 13.46
N SER A 332 -2.60 11.72 14.00
CA SER A 332 -3.72 11.25 13.19
C SER A 332 -4.53 12.36 12.53
N ASP A 333 -4.58 13.55 13.12
CA ASP A 333 -5.22 14.76 12.61
C ASP A 333 -4.37 15.53 11.56
N GLN A 334 -3.13 15.10 11.34
CA GLN A 334 -2.20 15.73 10.38
C GLN A 334 -1.96 14.86 9.13
N ILE A 335 -2.33 13.59 9.17
CA ILE A 335 -2.03 12.61 8.12
C ILE A 335 -3.27 12.27 7.31
N CYS A 336 -3.30 12.72 6.05
CA CYS A 336 -4.37 12.38 5.12
C CYS A 336 -4.41 10.88 4.82
N ARG A 337 -5.65 10.31 4.80
CA ARG A 337 -5.87 8.89 4.43
C ARG A 337 -6.09 8.70 2.93
N PHE A 338 -6.04 9.77 2.14
CA PHE A 338 -6.19 9.78 0.68
C PHE A 338 -7.48 9.09 0.18
N CYS A 339 -8.54 9.15 0.95
CA CYS A 339 -9.83 8.50 0.65
C CYS A 339 -10.73 9.31 -0.29
N ASN A 340 -10.35 10.52 -0.67
CA ASN A 340 -11.02 11.46 -1.57
C ASN A 340 -12.44 11.90 -1.15
N ARG A 341 -12.95 11.51 0.02
CA ARG A 341 -14.33 11.85 0.47
C ARG A 341 -14.59 13.36 0.57
N CYS A 342 -13.54 14.16 0.75
CA CYS A 342 -13.64 15.62 0.81
C CYS A 342 -13.51 16.31 -0.56
N GLU A 343 -13.05 15.65 -1.62
CA GLU A 343 -12.89 16.25 -2.94
C GLU A 343 -14.21 16.70 -3.58
N PRO A 344 -15.34 15.94 -3.51
CA PRO A 344 -16.61 16.39 -4.05
C PRO A 344 -17.16 17.67 -3.42
N ALA A 345 -16.72 18.04 -2.23
CA ALA A 345 -17.11 19.30 -1.56
C ALA A 345 -16.23 20.49 -1.99
N CYS A 346 -15.21 20.30 -2.82
CA CYS A 346 -14.33 21.37 -3.28
C CYS A 346 -14.91 22.09 -4.50
N PRO A 347 -15.31 23.38 -4.39
CA PRO A 347 -15.87 24.11 -5.52
C PRO A 347 -14.82 24.53 -6.57
N HIS A 348 -13.56 24.27 -6.31
CA HIS A 348 -12.42 24.62 -7.16
C HIS A 348 -11.74 23.40 -7.80
N ASP A 349 -12.33 22.22 -7.67
CA ASP A 349 -11.79 20.95 -8.20
C ASP A 349 -10.32 20.66 -7.81
N VAL A 350 -9.89 21.18 -6.63
CA VAL A 350 -8.55 20.90 -6.12
C VAL A 350 -8.38 19.41 -5.90
N ARG A 351 -7.29 18.85 -6.41
CA ARG A 351 -6.90 17.47 -6.21
C ARG A 351 -6.31 17.28 -4.81
N ILE A 352 -7.19 17.23 -3.81
CA ILE A 352 -6.85 17.27 -2.39
C ILE A 352 -5.93 16.12 -2.01
N ALA A 353 -6.33 14.89 -2.33
CA ALA A 353 -5.54 13.72 -1.98
C ALA A 353 -4.19 13.68 -2.69
N ASP A 354 -4.14 14.09 -3.96
CA ASP A 354 -2.89 14.17 -4.73
C ASP A 354 -1.94 15.21 -4.13
N ALA A 355 -2.43 16.43 -3.85
CA ALA A 355 -1.63 17.50 -3.26
C ALA A 355 -1.04 17.10 -1.90
N LEU A 356 -1.84 16.49 -1.02
CA LEU A 356 -1.41 16.04 0.30
C LEU A 356 -0.46 14.82 0.21
N ARG A 357 -0.64 13.94 -0.76
CA ARG A 357 0.29 12.84 -1.03
C ARG A 357 1.64 13.34 -1.49
N PHE A 358 1.67 14.31 -2.40
CA PHE A 358 2.94 14.89 -2.87
C PHE A 358 3.64 15.67 -1.74
N SER A 359 2.88 16.32 -0.85
CA SER A 359 3.43 16.90 0.38
C SER A 359 4.09 15.85 1.28
N MET A 360 3.46 14.68 1.44
CA MET A 360 4.04 13.56 2.17
C MET A 360 5.34 13.04 1.50
N TYR A 361 5.38 12.95 0.17
CA TYR A 361 6.62 12.57 -0.54
C TYR A 361 7.73 13.58 -0.30
N PHE A 362 7.40 14.88 -0.27
CA PHE A 362 8.36 15.96 -0.06
C PHE A 362 8.93 15.95 1.36
N HIS A 363 8.08 15.90 2.38
CA HIS A 363 8.47 16.06 3.77
C HIS A 363 8.92 14.74 4.41
N GLU A 364 8.13 13.67 4.20
CA GLU A 364 8.29 12.43 4.95
C GLU A 364 9.18 11.40 4.25
N TYR A 365 9.13 11.34 2.92
CA TYR A 365 9.86 10.32 2.15
C TYR A 365 11.16 10.82 1.57
N GLY A 366 11.43 12.14 1.61
CA GLY A 366 12.62 12.75 1.03
C GLY A 366 12.66 12.73 -0.51
N GLU A 367 11.54 12.35 -1.15
CA GLU A 367 11.39 12.30 -2.61
C GLU A 367 11.02 13.68 -3.18
N ARG A 368 11.81 14.69 -2.85
CA ARG A 368 11.48 16.10 -3.11
C ARG A 368 11.29 16.39 -4.60
N GLU A 369 12.19 15.91 -5.45
CA GLU A 369 12.11 16.14 -6.90
C GLU A 369 10.84 15.55 -7.49
N ARG A 370 10.55 14.28 -7.17
CA ARG A 370 9.31 13.62 -7.58
C ARG A 370 8.06 14.36 -7.11
N ALA A 371 8.07 14.85 -5.87
CA ALA A 371 6.94 15.57 -5.30
C ALA A 371 6.66 16.87 -6.06
N LEU A 372 7.71 17.65 -6.33
CA LEU A 372 7.63 18.91 -7.10
C LEU A 372 7.15 18.66 -8.53
N GLU A 373 7.71 17.66 -9.22
CA GLU A 373 7.31 17.28 -10.58
C GLU A 373 5.85 16.83 -10.64
N SER A 374 5.44 15.96 -9.70
CA SER A 374 4.07 15.47 -9.65
C SER A 374 3.06 16.58 -9.37
N TYR A 375 3.40 17.54 -8.48
CA TYR A 375 2.54 18.68 -8.21
C TYR A 375 2.49 19.67 -9.38
N ALA A 376 3.61 19.91 -10.05
CA ALA A 376 3.68 20.75 -11.24
C ALA A 376 2.94 20.15 -12.45
N ALA A 377 2.80 18.83 -12.50
CA ALA A 377 2.04 18.13 -13.54
C ALA A 377 0.51 18.22 -13.36
N LEU A 378 0.02 18.64 -12.17
CA LEU A 378 -1.40 18.95 -12.01
C LEU A 378 -1.77 20.20 -12.81
N GLU A 379 -2.96 20.20 -13.40
CA GLU A 379 -3.53 21.40 -13.98
C GLU A 379 -3.54 22.55 -12.95
N PRO A 380 -3.25 23.80 -13.35
CA PRO A 380 -3.16 24.92 -12.42
C PRO A 380 -4.38 25.07 -11.50
N ALA A 381 -5.60 24.87 -12.02
CA ALA A 381 -6.84 24.92 -11.25
C ALA A 381 -6.95 23.78 -10.21
N ALA A 382 -6.35 22.63 -10.49
CA ALA A 382 -6.36 21.46 -9.60
C ALA A 382 -5.34 21.58 -8.44
N ARG A 383 -4.46 22.59 -8.49
CA ARG A 383 -3.50 22.88 -7.40
C ARG A 383 -4.17 23.67 -6.29
N ALA A 384 -3.60 23.63 -5.08
CA ALA A 384 -4.20 24.25 -3.91
C ALA A 384 -4.04 25.79 -3.83
N GLY A 385 -3.76 26.48 -4.93
CA GLY A 385 -3.63 27.96 -4.96
C GLY A 385 -4.93 28.68 -4.56
N SER A 386 -6.09 28.19 -4.99
CA SER A 386 -7.40 28.74 -4.66
C SER A 386 -7.80 28.59 -3.19
N CYS A 387 -7.11 27.70 -2.43
CA CYS A 387 -7.42 27.45 -1.02
C CYS A 387 -7.21 28.68 -0.12
N ALA A 388 -6.35 29.62 -0.54
CA ALA A 388 -6.08 30.85 0.24
C ALA A 388 -7.35 31.71 0.45
N ALA A 389 -8.20 31.82 -0.58
CA ALA A 389 -9.44 32.61 -0.55
C ALA A 389 -10.69 31.74 -0.24
N CYS A 390 -10.55 30.42 -0.12
CA CYS A 390 -11.66 29.50 0.09
C CYS A 390 -12.00 29.38 1.61
N PRO A 391 -13.28 29.32 2.00
CA PRO A 391 -13.66 29.11 3.40
C PRO A 391 -13.38 27.70 3.91
N GLY A 392 -13.02 26.72 3.04
CA GLY A 392 -12.61 25.39 3.45
C GLY A 392 -13.75 24.37 3.50
N TYR A 393 -14.60 24.30 2.51
CA TYR A 393 -15.71 23.33 2.42
C TYR A 393 -15.26 21.85 2.54
N CYS A 394 -14.01 21.55 2.23
CA CYS A 394 -13.40 20.25 2.41
C CYS A 394 -13.19 19.84 3.88
N VAL A 395 -13.16 20.79 4.82
CA VAL A 395 -12.90 20.50 6.25
C VAL A 395 -14.07 19.73 6.88
N PRO A 396 -15.33 20.20 6.84
CA PRO A 396 -16.45 19.43 7.38
C PRO A 396 -16.73 18.14 6.60
N ALA A 397 -16.28 18.03 5.35
CA ALA A 397 -16.43 16.82 4.54
C ALA A 397 -15.37 15.76 4.80
N CYS A 398 -14.36 16.06 5.62
CA CYS A 398 -13.32 15.08 5.98
C CYS A 398 -13.85 14.10 7.03
N SER A 399 -13.94 12.83 6.68
CA SER A 399 -14.39 11.75 7.60
C SER A 399 -13.46 11.54 8.82
N TYR A 400 -12.29 12.15 8.81
CA TYR A 400 -11.26 12.02 9.86
C TYR A 400 -11.03 13.34 10.63
N GLY A 401 -11.85 14.38 10.37
CA GLY A 401 -11.75 15.65 11.07
C GLY A 401 -10.46 16.43 10.78
N LEU A 402 -9.79 16.17 9.67
CA LEU A 402 -8.53 16.84 9.34
C LEU A 402 -8.75 18.32 9.02
N PRO A 403 -7.83 19.21 9.38
CA PRO A 403 -7.80 20.60 8.94
C PRO A 403 -7.32 20.69 7.47
N VAL A 404 -8.11 20.11 6.56
CA VAL A 404 -7.74 19.85 5.16
C VAL A 404 -7.26 21.11 4.45
N ARG A 405 -7.94 22.26 4.69
CA ARG A 405 -7.56 23.54 4.08
C ARG A 405 -6.15 23.96 4.50
N ASP A 406 -5.83 23.86 5.78
CA ASP A 406 -4.52 24.27 6.30
C ASP A 406 -3.41 23.33 5.83
N LEU A 407 -3.72 22.03 5.73
CA LEU A 407 -2.81 21.05 5.15
C LEU A 407 -2.52 21.38 3.67
N LEU A 408 -3.55 21.75 2.89
CA LEU A 408 -3.40 22.15 1.48
C LEU A 408 -2.60 23.44 1.31
N LEU A 409 -2.80 24.43 2.18
CA LEU A 409 -2.02 25.67 2.14
C LEU A 409 -0.52 25.40 2.40
N ARG A 410 -0.21 24.55 3.39
CA ARG A 410 1.17 24.11 3.64
C ARG A 410 1.75 23.34 2.46
N ALA A 411 0.98 22.42 1.89
CA ALA A 411 1.40 21.66 0.71
C ALA A 411 1.70 22.59 -0.48
N HIS A 412 0.82 23.55 -0.75
CA HIS A 412 1.01 24.51 -1.85
C HIS A 412 2.22 25.42 -1.62
N ALA A 413 2.45 25.88 -0.40
CA ALA A 413 3.63 26.69 -0.06
C ALA A 413 4.96 25.93 -0.26
N ALA A 414 4.96 24.61 -0.03
CA ALA A 414 6.14 23.77 -0.23
C ALA A 414 6.35 23.37 -1.70
N LEU A 415 5.27 23.02 -2.41
CA LEU A 415 5.31 22.38 -3.73
C LEU A 415 5.04 23.33 -4.89
N GLY A 416 4.40 24.48 -4.64
CA GLY A 416 4.01 25.47 -5.66
C GLY A 416 5.12 26.43 -6.07
N ARG A 417 6.31 26.30 -5.51
CA ARG A 417 7.46 27.16 -5.87
C ARG A 417 7.90 26.85 -7.30
N GLU A 418 7.86 27.85 -8.16
CA GLU A 418 8.40 27.71 -9.52
C GLU A 418 9.89 27.37 -9.47
N ARG A 419 10.36 26.53 -10.41
CA ARG A 419 11.77 26.27 -10.64
C ARG A 419 12.45 27.57 -11.12
N GLY A 420 12.83 28.45 -10.22
CA GLY A 420 13.42 29.74 -10.64
C GLY A 420 13.98 30.61 -9.53
N SER A 421 13.76 30.31 -8.26
CA SER A 421 14.26 31.14 -7.15
C SER A 421 15.28 30.45 -6.24
N ALA A 422 16.16 29.62 -6.83
CA ALA A 422 17.38 29.23 -6.16
C ALA A 422 18.50 30.23 -6.58
N THR A 423 18.38 31.46 -6.09
CA THR A 423 19.49 32.43 -6.13
C THR A 423 19.71 32.95 -4.69
N ALA A 424 20.95 32.73 -4.27
CA ALA A 424 21.72 33.18 -3.15
C ALA A 424 21.59 32.36 -1.86
#